data_6e7cb5b27d0763d2d36d7eac51c5a494
#
_entry.id   6e7cb5b27d0763d2d36d7eac51c5a494
#
_cell.length_a   1.000
_cell.length_b   1.000
_cell.length_c   1.000
_cell.angle_alpha   90.00
_cell.angle_beta   90.00
_cell.angle_gamma   90.00
#
_symmetry.space_group_name_H-M   'P 1'
#
loop_
_entity.id
_entity.type
_entity.pdbx_description
1 polymer ?
#
loop_
_entity_poly.entity_id
_entity_poly.type
_entity_poly.pdbx_seq_one_letter_code
_entity_poly.pdbx_strand_id
1 'polypeptide(L)'
;EHRWFIAALASDPNSPERARFYFRDGKGDAGNEPPNNWQSAFGGPAWTRLDADPAAHNGKGGQWYLHTFAREQPDLDHTHTDVHQLFHDIFEFWFDRGVEGFRVDAVAGTGKHPDLPDQPPVGPEVGVLDITWMNEY
;
A
#
# COMPACT_ATOMS: atom_id res chain seq x y z
N GLU A 1 13.86 6.69 1.89
CA GLU A 1 12.40 6.56 2.10
C GLU A 1 11.72 7.90 1.86
N HIS A 2 10.49 7.87 1.29
CA HIS A 2 9.75 9.10 0.99
C HIS A 2 9.27 9.78 2.28
N ARG A 3 9.38 11.12 2.33
CA ARG A 3 9.00 11.93 3.52
C ARG A 3 7.60 11.65 4.06
N TRP A 4 6.64 11.34 3.20
CA TRP A 4 5.27 11.00 3.61
C TRP A 4 5.20 9.68 4.38
N PHE A 5 5.97 8.67 3.95
CA PHE A 5 5.99 7.40 4.66
C PHE A 5 6.70 7.51 6.01
N ILE A 6 7.79 8.27 6.08
CA ILE A 6 8.46 8.58 7.36
C ILE A 6 7.49 9.29 8.32
N ALA A 7 6.75 10.30 7.83
CA ALA A 7 5.74 10.99 8.63
C ALA A 7 4.62 10.04 9.09
N ALA A 8 4.15 9.15 8.21
CA ALA A 8 3.13 8.15 8.55
C ALA A 8 3.62 7.16 9.61
N LEU A 9 4.88 6.74 9.57
CA LEU A 9 5.46 5.87 10.58
C LEU A 9 5.53 6.54 11.96
N ALA A 10 5.85 7.83 11.99
CA ALA A 10 6.00 8.61 13.21
C ALA A 10 4.67 9.11 13.81
N SER A 11 3.57 9.04 13.05
CA SER A 11 2.28 9.61 13.43
C SER A 11 1.37 8.60 14.14
N ASP A 12 0.29 9.10 14.77
CA ASP A 12 -0.73 8.25 15.36
C ASP A 12 -1.45 7.39 14.33
N PRO A 13 -1.88 6.15 14.70
CA PRO A 13 -2.55 5.24 13.76
C PRO A 13 -3.78 5.79 13.03
N ASN A 14 -4.46 6.78 13.60
CA ASN A 14 -5.65 7.40 13.00
C ASN A 14 -5.36 8.77 12.39
N SER A 15 -4.09 9.12 12.19
CA SER A 15 -3.71 10.42 11.63
C SER A 15 -3.92 10.49 10.11
N PRO A 16 -4.12 11.69 9.54
CA PRO A 16 -4.18 11.88 8.09
C PRO A 16 -2.92 11.41 7.37
N GLU A 17 -1.75 11.55 7.99
CA GLU A 17 -0.47 11.08 7.45
C GLU A 17 -0.50 9.57 7.21
N ARG A 18 -1.05 8.83 8.17
CA ARG A 18 -1.15 7.38 8.12
C ARG A 18 -2.20 6.92 7.11
N ALA A 19 -3.31 7.65 6.99
CA ALA A 19 -4.39 7.34 6.08
C ALA A 19 -4.01 7.43 4.58
N ARG A 20 -2.86 8.03 4.26
CA ARG A 20 -2.32 8.06 2.88
C ARG A 20 -1.77 6.71 2.41
N PHE A 21 -1.64 5.74 3.32
CA PHE A 21 -1.08 4.42 3.05
C PHE A 21 -1.98 3.33 3.65
N TYR A 22 -1.83 2.12 3.19
CA TYR A 22 -2.56 0.98 3.74
C TYR A 22 -1.82 0.42 4.95
N PHE A 23 -2.29 0.78 6.16
CA PHE A 23 -1.88 0.14 7.42
C PHE A 23 -3.02 -0.67 7.98
N ARG A 24 -2.74 -1.87 8.46
CA ARG A 24 -3.73 -2.76 9.10
C ARG A 24 -3.10 -3.50 10.27
N ASP A 25 -3.93 -3.84 11.25
CA ASP A 25 -3.51 -4.76 12.31
C ASP A 25 -3.37 -6.17 11.73
N GLY A 26 -2.32 -6.88 12.16
CA GLY A 26 -2.12 -8.27 11.77
C GLY A 26 -3.13 -9.21 12.43
N LYS A 27 -3.24 -10.41 11.85
CA LYS A 27 -4.02 -11.54 12.43
C LYS A 27 -3.17 -12.31 13.45
N GLY A 28 -3.82 -13.26 14.16
CA GLY A 28 -3.17 -14.14 15.13
C GLY A 28 -2.77 -13.45 16.44
N ASP A 29 -2.06 -14.20 17.28
CA ASP A 29 -1.60 -13.69 18.56
C ASP A 29 -0.63 -12.51 18.38
N ALA A 30 -0.91 -11.41 19.06
CA ALA A 30 -0.11 -10.18 18.97
C ALA A 30 0.09 -9.64 17.53
N GLY A 31 -0.80 -9.96 16.59
CA GLY A 31 -0.69 -9.50 15.21
C GLY A 31 0.50 -10.09 14.44
N ASN A 32 0.86 -11.34 14.74
CA ASN A 32 2.03 -11.99 14.13
C ASN A 32 1.83 -12.44 12.69
N GLU A 33 0.60 -12.47 12.21
CA GLU A 33 0.25 -12.89 10.86
C GLU A 33 -0.18 -11.68 10.03
N PRO A 34 0.10 -11.67 8.71
CA PRO A 34 -0.30 -10.55 7.85
C PRO A 34 -1.83 -10.38 7.81
N PRO A 35 -2.32 -9.16 7.52
CA PRO A 35 -3.77 -8.86 7.47
C PRO A 35 -4.56 -9.73 6.48
N ASN A 36 -3.93 -10.12 5.39
CA ASN A 36 -4.50 -11.02 4.37
C ASN A 36 -3.39 -11.84 3.68
N ASN A 37 -3.79 -12.70 2.77
CA ASN A 37 -2.89 -13.62 2.06
C ASN A 37 -2.24 -13.04 0.80
N TRP A 38 -2.30 -11.74 0.59
CA TRP A 38 -1.80 -11.11 -0.63
C TRP A 38 -0.29 -11.31 -0.78
N GLN A 39 0.12 -11.52 -2.04
CA GLN A 39 1.52 -11.71 -2.41
C GLN A 39 2.05 -10.49 -3.16
N SER A 40 3.32 -10.17 -2.92
CA SER A 40 4.03 -9.16 -3.69
C SER A 40 4.27 -9.64 -5.12
N ALA A 41 4.24 -8.74 -6.08
CA ALA A 41 4.62 -9.00 -7.47
C ALA A 41 6.06 -9.50 -7.61
N PHE A 42 6.92 -9.24 -6.62
CA PHE A 42 8.30 -9.72 -6.58
C PHE A 42 8.47 -10.99 -5.73
N GLY A 43 7.37 -11.58 -5.29
CA GLY A 43 7.34 -12.79 -4.47
C GLY A 43 7.34 -12.49 -2.96
N GLY A 44 6.82 -13.44 -2.20
CA GLY A 44 6.62 -13.30 -0.77
C GLY A 44 5.39 -12.47 -0.40
N PRO A 45 5.11 -12.26 0.91
CA PRO A 45 3.96 -11.50 1.36
C PRO A 45 3.98 -10.05 0.87
N ALA A 46 2.80 -9.52 0.52
CA ALA A 46 2.64 -8.09 0.18
C ALA A 46 2.57 -7.17 1.40
N TRP A 47 2.77 -7.70 2.58
CA TRP A 47 2.71 -6.98 3.84
C TRP A 47 4.03 -7.08 4.60
N THR A 48 4.48 -5.95 5.14
CA THR A 48 5.62 -5.91 6.06
C THR A 48 5.17 -5.39 7.42
N ARG A 49 5.56 -6.11 8.46
CA ARG A 49 5.27 -5.76 9.85
C ARG A 49 6.18 -4.63 10.33
N LEU A 50 5.61 -3.74 11.15
CA LEU A 50 6.30 -2.53 11.65
C LEU A 50 7.14 -2.74 12.91
N ASP A 51 7.22 -3.94 13.45
CA ASP A 51 7.81 -4.18 14.78
C ASP A 51 9.34 -4.27 14.82
N ALA A 52 9.98 -4.15 13.69
CA ALA A 52 11.43 -4.02 13.68
C ALA A 52 11.93 -2.71 14.34
N ASP A 53 11.06 -1.70 14.47
CA ASP A 53 11.36 -0.45 15.17
C ASP A 53 10.22 -0.08 16.14
N PRO A 54 10.42 -0.27 17.46
CA PRO A 54 9.41 0.12 18.46
C PRO A 54 9.01 1.59 18.42
N ALA A 55 9.85 2.48 17.87
CA ALA A 55 9.53 3.88 17.69
C ALA A 55 8.56 4.13 16.52
N ALA A 56 8.49 3.19 15.57
CA ALA A 56 7.67 3.33 14.37
C ALA A 56 6.16 3.04 14.61
N HIS A 57 5.78 2.48 15.74
CA HIS A 57 4.39 2.11 16.00
C HIS A 57 3.75 2.69 17.26
N ASN A 58 4.36 3.70 17.88
CA ASN A 58 3.78 4.35 19.09
C ASN A 58 3.20 3.35 20.13
N GLY A 59 3.88 2.22 20.34
CA GLY A 59 3.47 1.18 21.29
C GLY A 59 2.36 0.23 20.81
N LYS A 60 1.89 0.32 19.56
CA LYS A 60 0.96 -0.67 18.98
C LYS A 60 1.73 -1.70 18.15
N GLY A 61 2.22 -2.74 18.81
CA GLY A 61 2.78 -3.91 18.12
C GLY A 61 1.71 -4.57 17.23
N GLY A 62 2.18 -5.24 16.16
CA GLY A 62 1.30 -6.03 15.30
C GLY A 62 0.70 -5.30 14.11
N GLN A 63 1.07 -4.05 13.83
CA GLN A 63 0.66 -3.37 12.61
C GLN A 63 1.57 -3.71 11.43
N TRP A 64 0.97 -3.69 10.24
CA TRP A 64 1.58 -4.00 8.97
C TRP A 64 1.27 -2.91 7.94
N TYR A 65 2.18 -2.68 6.98
CA TYR A 65 1.89 -1.86 5.82
C TYR A 65 1.93 -2.68 4.54
N LEU A 66 1.10 -2.29 3.58
CA LEU A 66 0.98 -2.93 2.28
C LEU A 66 2.06 -2.42 1.31
N HIS A 67 2.62 -3.36 0.53
CA HIS A 67 3.48 -3.06 -0.62
C HIS A 67 3.23 -4.11 -1.72
N THR A 68 2.53 -3.73 -2.76
CA THR A 68 2.26 -4.63 -3.90
C THR A 68 3.55 -5.05 -4.61
N PHE A 69 4.60 -4.24 -4.53
CA PHE A 69 5.93 -4.49 -5.10
C PHE A 69 6.97 -4.67 -3.99
N ALA A 70 8.09 -3.97 -4.04
CA ALA A 70 9.12 -4.08 -3.02
C ALA A 70 8.68 -3.46 -1.68
N ARG A 71 9.21 -4.01 -0.57
CA ARG A 71 8.97 -3.47 0.79
C ARG A 71 9.36 -1.99 0.95
N GLU A 72 10.26 -1.50 0.12
CA GLU A 72 10.69 -0.11 0.05
C GLU A 72 9.71 0.78 -0.73
N GLN A 73 8.66 0.20 -1.29
CA GLN A 73 7.63 0.86 -2.09
C GLN A 73 6.24 0.70 -1.42
N PRO A 74 6.01 1.33 -0.26
CA PRO A 74 4.71 1.26 0.40
C PRO A 74 3.61 1.80 -0.50
N ASP A 75 2.47 1.10 -0.56
CA ASP A 75 1.36 1.46 -1.42
C ASP A 75 0.61 2.68 -0.88
N LEU A 76 0.43 3.68 -1.74
CA LEU A 76 -0.44 4.82 -1.47
C LEU A 76 -1.91 4.43 -1.60
N ASP A 77 -2.75 4.94 -0.71
CA ASP A 77 -4.20 4.83 -0.84
C ASP A 77 -4.72 5.85 -1.85
N HIS A 78 -4.97 5.38 -3.06
CA HIS A 78 -5.47 6.22 -4.15
C HIS A 78 -6.93 6.65 -3.99
N THR A 79 -7.62 6.28 -2.92
CA THR A 79 -8.92 6.85 -2.55
C THR A 79 -8.79 8.09 -1.65
N HIS A 80 -7.59 8.33 -1.10
CA HIS A 80 -7.33 9.45 -0.20
C HIS A 80 -7.15 10.76 -0.95
N THR A 81 -7.84 11.82 -0.51
CA THR A 81 -7.83 13.13 -1.18
C THR A 81 -6.42 13.72 -1.34
N ASP A 82 -5.58 13.62 -0.32
CA ASP A 82 -4.20 14.14 -0.40
C ASP A 82 -3.36 13.40 -1.44
N VAL A 83 -3.64 12.11 -1.66
CA VAL A 83 -2.95 11.32 -2.69
C VAL A 83 -3.40 11.78 -4.08
N HIS A 84 -4.69 12.03 -4.28
CA HIS A 84 -5.19 12.62 -5.52
C HIS A 84 -4.55 13.99 -5.78
N GLN A 85 -4.51 14.87 -4.76
CA GLN A 85 -3.90 16.19 -4.91
C GLN A 85 -2.41 16.10 -5.24
N LEU A 86 -1.67 15.18 -4.62
CA LEU A 86 -0.26 14.94 -4.94
C LEU A 86 -0.07 14.63 -6.43
N PHE A 87 -0.86 13.71 -6.99
CA PHE A 87 -0.73 13.35 -8.40
C PHE A 87 -1.17 14.48 -9.32
N HIS A 88 -2.21 15.22 -8.97
CA HIS A 88 -2.60 16.43 -9.69
C HIS A 88 -1.45 17.43 -9.76
N ASP A 89 -0.83 17.75 -8.62
CA ASP A 89 0.30 18.70 -8.55
C ASP A 89 1.51 18.21 -9.37
N ILE A 90 1.78 16.89 -9.35
CA ILE A 90 2.84 16.29 -10.17
C ILE A 90 2.55 16.47 -11.66
N PHE A 91 1.33 16.20 -12.09
CA PHE A 91 0.95 16.35 -13.50
C PHE A 91 1.01 17.81 -13.93
N GLU A 92 0.43 18.74 -13.17
CA GLU A 92 0.52 20.17 -13.45
C GLU A 92 1.97 20.64 -13.56
N PHE A 93 2.81 20.27 -12.58
CA PHE A 93 4.21 20.65 -12.59
C PHE A 93 4.94 20.28 -13.88
N TRP A 94 4.66 19.10 -14.43
CA TRP A 94 5.29 18.64 -15.65
C TRP A 94 4.65 19.18 -16.92
N PHE A 95 3.32 19.34 -16.96
CA PHE A 95 2.61 19.96 -18.10
C PHE A 95 3.05 21.42 -18.26
N ASP A 96 3.20 22.18 -17.20
CA ASP A 96 3.71 23.55 -17.22
C ASP A 96 5.13 23.66 -17.80
N ARG A 97 5.87 22.54 -17.81
CA ARG A 97 7.23 22.44 -18.37
C ARG A 97 7.27 21.84 -19.77
N GLY A 98 6.12 21.67 -20.39
CA GLY A 98 5.99 21.24 -21.77
C GLY A 98 5.98 19.71 -21.95
N VAL A 99 5.78 18.92 -20.91
CA VAL A 99 5.50 17.48 -21.06
C VAL A 99 4.08 17.33 -21.60
N GLU A 100 3.91 16.58 -22.68
CA GLU A 100 2.61 16.43 -23.38
C GLU A 100 1.80 15.21 -22.91
N GLY A 101 2.42 14.31 -22.14
CA GLY A 101 1.73 13.12 -21.66
C GLY A 101 2.58 12.27 -20.72
N PHE A 102 1.93 11.29 -20.08
CA PHE A 102 2.55 10.36 -19.13
C PHE A 102 2.24 8.92 -19.50
N ARG A 103 3.20 8.05 -19.31
CA ARG A 103 2.96 6.63 -19.17
C ARG A 103 2.83 6.31 -17.68
N VAL A 104 1.67 5.82 -17.27
CA VAL A 104 1.44 5.37 -15.88
C VAL A 104 1.72 3.87 -15.81
N ASP A 105 2.73 3.49 -15.05
CA ASP A 105 3.09 2.09 -14.87
C ASP A 105 2.26 1.45 -13.76
N ALA A 106 1.93 0.17 -13.92
CA ALA A 106 1.22 -0.65 -12.92
C ALA A 106 -0.09 -0.03 -12.42
N VAL A 107 -0.79 0.75 -13.26
CA VAL A 107 -2.01 1.47 -12.88
C VAL A 107 -3.11 0.56 -12.32
N ALA A 108 -3.20 -0.68 -12.78
CA ALA A 108 -4.13 -1.67 -12.26
C ALA A 108 -3.95 -1.96 -10.75
N GLY A 109 -2.73 -1.79 -10.23
CA GLY A 109 -2.43 -1.95 -8.81
C GLY A 109 -2.84 -0.77 -7.92
N THR A 110 -3.35 0.33 -8.48
CA THR A 110 -3.76 1.50 -7.68
C THR A 110 -5.13 1.32 -7.04
N GLY A 111 -6.06 0.66 -7.72
CA GLY A 111 -7.37 0.29 -7.18
C GLY A 111 -7.25 -0.91 -6.25
N LYS A 112 -7.87 -0.84 -5.07
CA LYS A 112 -7.93 -1.94 -4.10
C LYS A 112 -9.31 -2.01 -3.49
N HIS A 113 -9.75 -3.25 -3.23
CA HIS A 113 -10.99 -3.46 -2.48
C HIS A 113 -10.87 -2.79 -1.10
N PRO A 114 -11.85 -2.01 -0.63
CA PRO A 114 -11.75 -1.24 0.62
C PRO A 114 -11.49 -2.10 1.86
N ASP A 115 -12.04 -3.31 1.89
CA ASP A 115 -11.88 -4.25 3.01
C ASP A 115 -10.60 -5.08 2.92
N LEU A 116 -9.86 -5.03 1.82
CA LEU A 116 -8.64 -5.81 1.57
C LEU A 116 -8.81 -7.30 1.92
N PRO A 117 -9.83 -8.01 1.38
CA PRO A 117 -10.13 -9.39 1.76
C PRO A 117 -9.02 -10.35 1.30
N ASP A 118 -9.02 -11.56 1.87
CA ASP A 118 -8.15 -12.63 1.38
C ASP A 118 -8.47 -12.93 -0.09
N GLN A 119 -7.43 -13.15 -0.90
CA GLN A 119 -7.60 -13.64 -2.26
C GLN A 119 -8.15 -15.08 -2.23
N PRO A 120 -9.13 -15.41 -3.09
CA PRO A 120 -9.57 -16.78 -3.22
C PRO A 120 -8.38 -17.69 -3.62
N PRO A 121 -8.40 -18.97 -3.25
CA PRO A 121 -7.36 -19.91 -3.65
C PRO A 121 -7.29 -19.94 -5.18
N VAL A 122 -6.14 -19.55 -5.72
CA VAL A 122 -5.87 -19.64 -7.15
C VAL A 122 -5.47 -21.07 -7.43
N GLY A 123 -6.02 -21.68 -8.48
CA GLY A 123 -5.64 -23.01 -8.88
C GLY A 123 -4.13 -23.11 -9.22
N PRO A 124 -3.57 -24.33 -9.28
CA PRO A 124 -2.12 -24.55 -9.41
C PRO A 124 -1.48 -23.96 -10.68
N GLU A 125 -2.27 -23.40 -11.57
CA GLU A 125 -1.79 -22.84 -12.84
C GLU A 125 -1.57 -21.33 -12.83
N VAL A 126 -1.90 -20.62 -11.75
CA VAL A 126 -1.80 -19.15 -11.69
C VAL A 126 -0.87 -18.73 -10.55
N GLY A 127 0.43 -18.79 -10.83
CA GLY A 127 1.47 -18.20 -9.97
C GLY A 127 1.63 -16.68 -10.14
N VAL A 128 0.57 -15.98 -10.53
CA VAL A 128 0.57 -14.54 -10.76
C VAL A 128 -0.64 -13.95 -10.05
N LEU A 129 -0.46 -12.84 -9.35
CA LEU A 129 -1.52 -11.97 -8.89
C LEU A 129 -2.61 -11.90 -9.97
N ASP A 130 -3.78 -12.42 -9.69
CA ASP A 130 -4.94 -12.15 -10.54
C ASP A 130 -5.37 -10.69 -10.32
N ILE A 131 -4.71 -9.80 -11.04
CA ILE A 131 -5.04 -8.37 -11.04
C ILE A 131 -6.41 -8.08 -11.65
N THR A 132 -7.05 -9.04 -12.33
CA THR A 132 -8.42 -8.88 -12.82
C THR A 132 -9.39 -8.71 -11.67
N TRP A 133 -9.13 -9.37 -10.56
CA TRP A 133 -9.92 -9.26 -9.34
C TRP A 133 -9.82 -7.87 -8.67
N MET A 134 -8.70 -7.18 -8.79
CA MET A 134 -8.55 -5.79 -8.29
C MET A 134 -9.26 -4.76 -9.16
N ASN A 135 -9.62 -5.11 -10.40
CA ASN A 135 -10.27 -4.22 -11.37
C ASN A 135 -11.81 -4.31 -11.38
N GLU A 136 -12.42 -5.13 -10.55
CA GLU A 136 -13.89 -5.24 -10.47
C GLU A 136 -14.54 -4.21 -9.52
N TYR A 137 -13.75 -3.25 -8.99
CA TYR A 137 -14.23 -2.23 -8.05
C TYR A 137 -13.73 -0.82 -8.41
#